data_d99f45a4ab25e75a3d06be80d5ecbc8a
#
_entry.id   d99f45a4ab25e75a3d06be80d5ecbc8a
#
_cell.length_a   1.000
_cell.length_b   1.000
_cell.length_c   1.000
_cell.angle_alpha   90.00
_cell.angle_beta   90.00
_cell.angle_gamma   90.00
#
_symmetry.space_group_name_H-M   'P 1'
#
loop_
_entity.id
_entity.type
_entity.pdbx_description
1 polymer ?
#
loop_
_entity_poly.entity_id
_entity_poly.type
_entity_poly.pdbx_seq_one_letter_code
_entity_poly.pdbx_strand_id
1 'polypeptide(L)'
;MLLDHILKPRAVAVVGASTRPHTIGNDLLKRLLEYGFKGHIYPVNPKGGEIEGLRAYTSVNELPDGVDLAVIVVNAKFVLSTVDACAALGIKGLVVISAGFKETGGEGRQLEEALAAKVRANGMRMVGPNCLGVVNTNPNVRLDACFAESLPVAGDIGFVSQSGALGGGILNILKDLNVGFAQFISIGNQADVNAETALEYWENDPDVKQILLYMESIPDPANFRKLATRISKKKPIVALKAGRSAAGACLLYTSDAAD
;
A
#
# COMPACT_ATOMS: atom_id res chain seq x y z
N MET A 1 12.77 11.45 -0.87
CA MET A 1 12.44 10.83 -2.19
C MET A 1 10.94 10.60 -2.32
N LEU A 2 10.46 10.29 -3.52
CA LEU A 2 9.02 10.29 -3.86
C LEU A 2 8.14 9.38 -2.97
N LEU A 3 8.64 8.23 -2.51
CA LEU A 3 7.90 7.25 -1.70
C LEU A 3 8.52 6.98 -0.32
N ASP A 4 9.49 7.75 0.13
CA ASP A 4 10.15 7.51 1.43
C ASP A 4 9.17 7.59 2.60
N HIS A 5 8.20 8.52 2.57
CA HIS A 5 7.17 8.63 3.60
C HIS A 5 6.23 7.41 3.66
N ILE A 6 6.16 6.61 2.58
CA ILE A 6 5.34 5.38 2.53
C ILE A 6 6.18 4.15 2.89
N LEU A 7 7.39 4.02 2.29
CA LEU A 7 8.18 2.80 2.38
C LEU A 7 9.27 2.85 3.46
N LYS A 8 9.67 4.03 3.92
CA LYS A 8 10.70 4.24 4.95
C LYS A 8 10.21 5.23 6.04
N PRO A 9 8.96 5.07 6.55
CA PRO A 9 8.42 5.99 7.54
C PRO A 9 9.14 5.83 8.89
N ARG A 10 9.22 6.91 9.68
CA ARG A 10 9.69 6.91 11.06
C ARG A 10 8.53 6.72 12.04
N ALA A 11 7.32 7.06 11.61
CA ALA A 11 6.11 6.90 12.39
C ALA A 11 4.92 6.56 11.50
N VAL A 12 4.11 5.61 11.95
CA VAL A 12 2.93 5.09 11.23
C VAL A 12 1.69 5.26 12.10
N ALA A 13 0.65 5.89 11.55
CA ALA A 13 -0.69 5.88 12.12
C ALA A 13 -1.55 4.79 11.45
N VAL A 14 -2.24 3.96 12.24
CA VAL A 14 -3.23 2.99 11.75
C VAL A 14 -4.61 3.56 12.03
N VAL A 15 -5.24 4.16 11.02
CA VAL A 15 -6.55 4.81 11.14
C VAL A 15 -7.66 3.80 10.85
N GLY A 16 -8.42 3.46 11.89
CA GLY A 16 -9.36 2.34 11.89
C GLY A 16 -8.79 1.11 12.61
N ALA A 17 -7.76 1.30 13.44
CA ALA A 17 -7.26 0.25 14.34
C ALA A 17 -8.41 -0.32 15.20
N SER A 18 -8.36 -1.59 15.58
CA SER A 18 -9.44 -2.27 16.27
C SER A 18 -8.92 -3.22 17.35
N THR A 19 -9.67 -3.33 18.45
CA THR A 19 -9.45 -4.37 19.47
C THR A 19 -10.04 -5.73 19.06
N ARG A 20 -10.90 -5.77 18.02
CA ARG A 20 -11.53 -7.01 17.56
C ARG A 20 -10.55 -7.83 16.72
N PRO A 21 -10.24 -9.07 17.12
CA PRO A 21 -9.43 -9.99 16.31
C PRO A 21 -10.00 -10.18 14.90
N HIS A 22 -9.15 -10.48 13.95
CA HIS A 22 -9.53 -10.78 12.55
C HIS A 22 -10.26 -9.63 11.85
N THR A 23 -10.01 -8.40 12.28
CA THR A 23 -10.33 -7.21 11.51
C THR A 23 -9.06 -6.66 10.89
N ILE A 24 -9.15 -6.11 9.67
CA ILE A 24 -7.96 -5.58 8.96
C ILE A 24 -7.16 -4.60 9.84
N GLY A 25 -7.85 -3.71 10.58
CA GLY A 25 -7.18 -2.75 11.45
C GLY A 25 -6.48 -3.36 12.67
N ASN A 26 -6.96 -4.51 13.19
CA ASN A 26 -6.26 -5.27 14.23
C ASN A 26 -5.07 -6.02 13.64
N ASP A 27 -5.28 -6.71 12.52
CA ASP A 27 -4.25 -7.52 11.88
C ASP A 27 -3.05 -6.66 11.44
N LEU A 28 -3.30 -5.49 10.83
CA LEU A 28 -2.23 -4.54 10.46
C LEU A 28 -1.42 -4.09 11.67
N LEU A 29 -2.10 -3.78 12.79
CA LEU A 29 -1.41 -3.34 13.99
C LEU A 29 -0.52 -4.44 14.56
N LYS A 30 -1.04 -5.69 14.64
CA LYS A 30 -0.28 -6.86 15.05
C LYS A 30 0.93 -7.09 14.15
N ARG A 31 0.75 -7.02 12.84
CA ARG A 31 1.84 -7.24 11.90
C ARG A 31 2.97 -6.23 12.05
N LEU A 32 2.64 -4.95 12.22
CA LEU A 32 3.66 -3.93 12.50
C LEU A 32 4.45 -4.25 13.78
N LEU A 33 3.76 -4.72 14.83
CA LEU A 33 4.38 -5.09 16.10
C LEU A 33 5.20 -6.38 15.99
N GLU A 34 4.62 -7.45 15.47
CA GLU A 34 5.24 -8.77 15.34
C GLU A 34 6.44 -8.76 14.40
N TYR A 35 6.33 -8.03 13.27
CA TYR A 35 7.46 -7.85 12.36
C TYR A 35 8.56 -6.98 12.95
N GLY A 36 8.25 -6.21 13.98
CA GLY A 36 9.17 -5.37 14.75
C GLY A 36 9.54 -4.09 14.02
N PHE A 37 8.54 -3.35 13.57
CA PHE A 37 8.73 -2.02 12.96
C PHE A 37 9.62 -1.13 13.83
N LYS A 38 10.57 -0.43 13.22
CA LYS A 38 11.61 0.31 13.95
C LYS A 38 11.21 1.73 14.35
N GLY A 39 10.06 2.20 13.89
CA GLY A 39 9.52 3.52 14.21
C GLY A 39 8.40 3.48 15.24
N HIS A 40 7.69 4.58 15.36
CA HIS A 40 6.53 4.71 16.25
C HIS A 40 5.25 4.24 15.57
N ILE A 41 4.37 3.60 16.34
CA ILE A 41 3.06 3.11 15.86
C ILE A 41 1.97 3.81 16.67
N TYR A 42 1.02 4.44 15.97
CA TYR A 42 -0.08 5.19 16.57
C TYR A 42 -1.43 4.62 16.11
N PRO A 43 -2.10 3.78 16.92
CA PRO A 43 -3.47 3.36 16.63
C PRO A 43 -4.43 4.54 16.73
N VAL A 44 -5.36 4.65 15.75
CA VAL A 44 -6.44 5.64 15.79
C VAL A 44 -7.77 4.91 15.75
N ASN A 45 -8.60 5.10 16.79
CA ASN A 45 -9.94 4.55 16.90
C ASN A 45 -10.83 5.51 17.68
N PRO A 46 -12.04 5.87 17.21
CA PRO A 46 -12.92 6.83 17.89
C PRO A 46 -13.27 6.49 19.35
N LYS A 47 -13.13 5.22 19.75
CA LYS A 47 -13.37 4.80 21.14
C LYS A 47 -12.18 5.07 22.09
N GLY A 48 -11.00 5.39 21.53
CA GLY A 48 -9.77 5.55 22.31
C GLY A 48 -9.37 4.26 23.05
N GLY A 49 -8.74 4.42 24.20
CA GLY A 49 -8.32 3.32 25.07
C GLY A 49 -6.98 2.73 24.68
N GLU A 50 -6.86 1.40 24.73
CA GLU A 50 -5.64 0.66 24.42
C GLU A 50 -5.95 -0.43 23.39
N ILE A 51 -5.06 -0.59 22.39
CA ILE A 51 -5.17 -1.60 21.35
C ILE A 51 -3.79 -2.25 21.18
N GLU A 52 -3.69 -3.56 21.36
CA GLU A 52 -2.44 -4.35 21.29
C GLU A 52 -1.30 -3.75 22.15
N GLY A 53 -1.63 -3.28 23.36
CA GLY A 53 -0.65 -2.67 24.28
C GLY A 53 -0.26 -1.23 23.94
N LEU A 54 -0.86 -0.62 22.93
CA LEU A 54 -0.60 0.76 22.53
C LEU A 54 -1.78 1.68 22.86
N ARG A 55 -1.49 2.89 23.34
CA ARG A 55 -2.51 3.94 23.52
C ARG A 55 -3.13 4.27 22.17
N ALA A 56 -4.46 4.17 22.06
CA ALA A 56 -5.20 4.58 20.89
C ALA A 56 -5.66 6.05 21.02
N TYR A 57 -5.48 6.79 19.93
CA TYR A 57 -5.94 8.18 19.79
C TYR A 57 -7.37 8.17 19.24
N THR A 58 -8.21 9.13 19.63
CA THR A 58 -9.61 9.16 19.21
C THR A 58 -9.78 9.73 17.80
N SER A 59 -8.82 10.52 17.34
CA SER A 59 -8.78 11.10 16.00
C SER A 59 -7.35 11.32 15.50
N VAL A 60 -7.21 11.51 14.18
CA VAL A 60 -5.92 11.87 13.56
C VAL A 60 -5.40 13.21 14.10
N ASN A 61 -6.28 14.14 14.45
CA ASN A 61 -5.91 15.47 14.95
C ASN A 61 -5.24 15.44 16.33
N GLU A 62 -5.34 14.33 17.07
CA GLU A 62 -4.71 14.17 18.38
C GLU A 62 -3.33 13.50 18.29
N LEU A 63 -2.92 13.06 17.11
CA LEU A 63 -1.62 12.43 16.90
C LEU A 63 -0.50 13.44 17.13
N PRO A 64 0.68 12.97 17.60
CA PRO A 64 1.86 13.84 17.70
C PRO A 64 2.35 14.24 16.30
N ASP A 65 3.08 15.35 16.24
CA ASP A 65 3.76 15.77 15.01
C ASP A 65 4.81 14.74 14.56
N GLY A 66 5.09 14.74 13.25
CA GLY A 66 6.13 13.90 12.66
C GLY A 66 5.68 12.49 12.27
N VAL A 67 4.37 12.23 12.17
CA VAL A 67 3.84 11.03 11.54
C VAL A 67 4.07 11.12 10.03
N ASP A 68 4.80 10.14 9.48
CA ASP A 68 5.15 10.11 8.04
C ASP A 68 4.07 9.40 7.21
N LEU A 69 3.48 8.32 7.75
CA LEU A 69 2.55 7.44 7.05
C LEU A 69 1.23 7.27 7.81
N ALA A 70 0.10 7.39 7.12
CA ALA A 70 -1.19 6.93 7.59
C ALA A 70 -1.68 5.72 6.77
N VAL A 71 -1.92 4.59 7.45
CA VAL A 71 -2.58 3.40 6.90
C VAL A 71 -4.05 3.50 7.24
N ILE A 72 -4.91 3.66 6.22
CA ILE A 72 -6.32 4.01 6.36
C ILE A 72 -7.19 2.77 6.08
N VAL A 73 -7.97 2.35 7.08
CA VAL A 73 -8.83 1.15 7.07
C VAL A 73 -10.25 1.50 7.54
N VAL A 74 -10.72 2.67 7.21
CA VAL A 74 -12.08 3.12 7.55
C VAL A 74 -13.03 2.90 6.37
N ASN A 75 -14.34 2.97 6.61
CA ASN A 75 -15.32 2.93 5.51
C ASN A 75 -15.04 4.05 4.50
N ALA A 76 -15.23 3.77 3.19
CA ALA A 76 -14.91 4.71 2.09
C ALA A 76 -15.46 6.12 2.29
N LYS A 77 -16.68 6.26 2.84
CA LYS A 77 -17.31 7.55 3.11
C LYS A 77 -16.53 8.46 4.07
N PHE A 78 -15.63 7.89 4.89
CA PHE A 78 -14.82 8.65 5.85
C PHE A 78 -13.39 8.91 5.35
N VAL A 79 -12.98 8.32 4.22
CA VAL A 79 -11.60 8.42 3.73
C VAL A 79 -11.24 9.86 3.38
N LEU A 80 -12.11 10.60 2.69
CA LEU A 80 -11.83 12.00 2.31
C LEU A 80 -11.60 12.91 3.53
N SER A 81 -12.42 12.78 4.58
CA SER A 81 -12.26 13.58 5.81
C SER A 81 -11.02 13.14 6.60
N THR A 82 -10.68 11.84 6.56
CA THR A 82 -9.44 11.33 7.15
C THR A 82 -8.21 11.91 6.44
N VAL A 83 -8.23 11.99 5.11
CA VAL A 83 -7.14 12.60 4.33
C VAL A 83 -7.00 14.09 4.64
N ASP A 84 -8.10 14.82 4.83
CA ASP A 84 -8.05 16.23 5.28
C ASP A 84 -7.34 16.37 6.63
N ALA A 85 -7.67 15.53 7.60
CA ALA A 85 -7.02 15.51 8.91
C ALA A 85 -5.53 15.14 8.79
N CYS A 86 -5.18 14.16 7.97
CA CYS A 86 -3.79 13.79 7.69
C CYS A 86 -3.01 14.96 7.06
N ALA A 87 -3.61 15.66 6.10
CA ALA A 87 -2.99 16.82 5.45
C ALA A 87 -2.77 17.97 6.43
N ALA A 88 -3.74 18.25 7.31
CA ALA A 88 -3.63 19.29 8.34
C ALA A 88 -2.49 19.00 9.34
N LEU A 89 -2.23 17.71 9.66
CA LEU A 89 -1.13 17.28 10.51
C LEU A 89 0.22 17.19 9.77
N GLY A 90 0.23 17.42 8.45
CA GLY A 90 1.46 17.38 7.64
C GLY A 90 1.91 15.97 7.23
N ILE A 91 1.09 14.93 7.39
CA ILE A 91 1.37 13.57 6.92
C ILE A 91 1.51 13.58 5.39
N LYS A 92 2.55 12.94 4.86
CA LYS A 92 2.87 12.95 3.42
C LYS A 92 2.64 11.60 2.74
N GLY A 93 2.68 10.49 3.46
CA GLY A 93 2.45 9.14 2.95
C GLY A 93 1.09 8.59 3.35
N LEU A 94 0.36 8.01 2.40
CA LEU A 94 -0.91 7.32 2.64
C LEU A 94 -0.89 5.92 2.05
N VAL A 95 -1.45 4.95 2.78
CA VAL A 95 -1.86 3.63 2.27
C VAL A 95 -3.33 3.49 2.55
N VAL A 96 -4.16 3.51 1.52
CA VAL A 96 -5.62 3.41 1.64
C VAL A 96 -6.05 1.97 1.31
N ILE A 97 -6.25 1.18 2.36
CA ILE A 97 -6.71 -0.22 2.25
C ILE A 97 -8.19 -0.27 1.87
N SER A 98 -8.96 0.69 2.35
CA SER A 98 -10.41 0.79 2.16
C SER A 98 -10.83 0.56 0.71
N ALA A 99 -11.84 -0.30 0.50
CA ALA A 99 -12.55 -0.50 -0.75
C ALA A 99 -13.82 0.36 -0.81
N GLY A 100 -14.52 0.36 -1.94
CA GLY A 100 -15.73 1.16 -2.20
C GLY A 100 -15.45 2.38 -3.09
N PHE A 101 -14.45 2.25 -3.98
CA PHE A 101 -14.02 3.28 -4.91
C PHE A 101 -14.34 2.87 -6.36
N LYS A 102 -13.47 3.11 -7.33
CA LYS A 102 -13.78 2.87 -8.75
C LYS A 102 -14.15 1.43 -9.10
N GLU A 103 -13.71 0.45 -8.31
CA GLU A 103 -14.06 -0.96 -8.47
C GLU A 103 -15.57 -1.22 -8.31
N THR A 104 -16.28 -0.34 -7.59
CA THR A 104 -17.75 -0.40 -7.45
C THR A 104 -18.50 0.35 -8.55
N GLY A 105 -17.79 1.06 -9.45
CA GLY A 105 -18.38 1.88 -10.50
C GLY A 105 -19.03 3.18 -9.98
N GLY A 106 -19.86 3.83 -10.81
CA GLY A 106 -20.73 4.94 -10.43
C GLY A 106 -20.14 5.98 -9.48
N GLU A 107 -20.73 6.11 -8.29
CA GLU A 107 -20.29 7.03 -7.24
C GLU A 107 -18.89 6.70 -6.71
N GLY A 108 -18.50 5.43 -6.70
CA GLY A 108 -17.17 5.02 -6.26
C GLY A 108 -16.05 5.60 -7.14
N ARG A 109 -16.27 5.69 -8.44
CA ARG A 109 -15.32 6.36 -9.35
C ARG A 109 -15.16 7.83 -9.04
N GLN A 110 -16.27 8.55 -8.81
CA GLN A 110 -16.23 9.98 -8.45
C GLN A 110 -15.50 10.19 -7.11
N LEU A 111 -15.72 9.29 -6.14
CA LEU A 111 -15.06 9.32 -4.85
C LEU A 111 -13.53 9.12 -4.99
N GLU A 112 -13.09 8.20 -5.86
CA GLU A 112 -11.67 7.99 -6.14
C GLU A 112 -11.01 9.20 -6.83
N GLU A 113 -11.69 9.79 -7.80
CA GLU A 113 -11.21 11.01 -8.48
C GLU A 113 -11.03 12.16 -7.48
N ALA A 114 -12.03 12.36 -6.60
CA ALA A 114 -11.95 13.36 -5.53
C ALA A 114 -10.80 13.07 -4.54
N LEU A 115 -10.61 11.80 -4.17
CA LEU A 115 -9.52 11.35 -3.31
C LEU A 115 -8.15 11.63 -3.95
N ALA A 116 -7.95 11.23 -5.20
CA ALA A 116 -6.70 11.45 -5.91
C ALA A 116 -6.39 12.95 -6.11
N ALA A 117 -7.42 13.77 -6.40
CA ALA A 117 -7.27 15.22 -6.50
C ALA A 117 -6.85 15.84 -5.15
N LYS A 118 -7.47 15.41 -4.05
CA LYS A 118 -7.17 15.88 -2.69
C LYS A 118 -5.75 15.52 -2.26
N VAL A 119 -5.31 14.29 -2.51
CA VAL A 119 -3.94 13.82 -2.23
C VAL A 119 -2.91 14.68 -2.95
N ARG A 120 -3.10 14.91 -4.26
CA ARG A 120 -2.21 15.75 -5.07
C ARG A 120 -2.19 17.21 -4.61
N ALA A 121 -3.36 17.78 -4.33
CA ALA A 121 -3.47 19.19 -3.89
C ALA A 121 -2.71 19.48 -2.59
N ASN A 122 -2.57 18.46 -1.71
CA ASN A 122 -1.84 18.56 -0.44
C ASN A 122 -0.36 18.10 -0.54
N GLY A 123 0.13 17.80 -1.75
CA GLY A 123 1.50 17.34 -1.95
C GLY A 123 1.80 16.01 -1.24
N MET A 124 0.79 15.16 -1.08
CA MET A 124 0.89 13.82 -0.50
C MET A 124 1.08 12.77 -1.58
N ARG A 125 1.47 11.56 -1.18
CA ARG A 125 1.49 10.38 -2.06
C ARG A 125 0.63 9.27 -1.46
N MET A 126 0.00 8.47 -2.32
CA MET A 126 -0.95 7.45 -1.88
C MET A 126 -0.77 6.13 -2.64
N VAL A 127 -0.69 5.03 -1.90
CA VAL A 127 -0.87 3.66 -2.41
C VAL A 127 -2.33 3.25 -2.22
N GLY A 128 -2.93 2.65 -3.23
CA GLY A 128 -4.34 2.28 -3.26
C GLY A 128 -5.22 3.31 -4.00
N PRO A 129 -6.49 3.45 -3.64
CA PRO A 129 -7.26 2.66 -2.65
C PRO A 129 -7.46 1.18 -3.07
N ASN A 130 -8.19 0.43 -2.23
CA ASN A 130 -8.49 -0.99 -2.49
C ASN A 130 -7.21 -1.82 -2.70
N CYS A 131 -6.31 -1.79 -1.73
CA CYS A 131 -5.01 -2.44 -1.80
C CYS A 131 -4.74 -3.32 -0.58
N LEU A 132 -3.76 -4.23 -0.69
CA LEU A 132 -3.33 -5.10 0.40
C LEU A 132 -2.40 -4.39 1.40
N GLY A 133 -1.70 -3.37 0.97
CA GLY A 133 -0.74 -2.62 1.76
C GLY A 133 0.67 -2.60 1.19
N VAL A 134 1.64 -2.29 2.06
CA VAL A 134 3.06 -2.17 1.70
C VAL A 134 3.97 -2.87 2.71
N VAL A 135 5.12 -3.34 2.23
CA VAL A 135 6.17 -3.97 3.04
C VAL A 135 7.52 -3.36 2.71
N ASN A 136 8.36 -3.18 3.71
CA ASN A 136 9.80 -2.93 3.55
C ASN A 136 10.57 -3.78 4.56
N THR A 137 11.39 -4.71 4.08
CA THR A 137 12.13 -5.67 4.92
C THR A 137 13.48 -5.18 5.37
N ASN A 138 13.92 -3.98 4.94
CA ASN A 138 15.18 -3.39 5.40
C ASN A 138 15.27 -3.45 6.93
N PRO A 139 16.37 -3.98 7.52
CA PRO A 139 16.49 -4.19 8.97
C PRO A 139 16.36 -2.92 9.80
N ASN A 140 16.60 -1.74 9.22
CA ASN A 140 16.46 -0.45 9.87
C ASN A 140 15.05 0.12 9.79
N VAL A 141 14.14 -0.51 9.02
CA VAL A 141 12.76 -0.09 8.83
C VAL A 141 11.78 -1.13 9.35
N ARG A 142 11.85 -2.37 8.83
CA ARG A 142 10.98 -3.52 9.17
C ARG A 142 9.50 -3.16 9.13
N LEU A 143 9.07 -2.52 8.05
CA LEU A 143 7.68 -2.14 7.85
C LEU A 143 6.90 -3.33 7.28
N ASP A 144 5.85 -3.75 7.99
CA ASP A 144 4.83 -4.66 7.48
C ASP A 144 3.44 -4.04 7.69
N ALA A 145 3.12 -3.07 6.85
CA ALA A 145 1.82 -2.42 6.77
C ALA A 145 0.94 -3.09 5.69
N CYS A 146 0.88 -4.42 5.72
CA CYS A 146 0.18 -5.27 4.78
C CYS A 146 -0.62 -6.32 5.56
N PHE A 147 -1.87 -6.62 5.17
CA PHE A 147 -2.69 -7.62 5.84
C PHE A 147 -2.65 -9.01 5.16
N ALA A 148 -1.54 -9.34 4.48
CA ALA A 148 -1.29 -10.69 3.98
C ALA A 148 -1.12 -11.70 5.13
N GLU A 149 -1.38 -12.99 4.88
CA GLU A 149 -1.36 -14.02 5.94
C GLU A 149 0.02 -14.28 6.53
N SER A 150 1.09 -14.25 5.71
CA SER A 150 2.43 -14.55 6.17
C SER A 150 3.29 -13.32 6.41
N LEU A 151 4.19 -13.41 7.41
CA LEU A 151 5.25 -12.42 7.62
C LEU A 151 6.23 -12.43 6.44
N PRO A 152 6.71 -11.28 5.99
CA PRO A 152 7.59 -11.19 4.85
C PRO A 152 8.99 -11.76 5.16
N VAL A 153 9.57 -12.45 4.19
CA VAL A 153 10.98 -12.88 4.20
C VAL A 153 11.83 -11.78 3.57
N ALA A 154 12.91 -11.41 4.24
CA ALA A 154 13.84 -10.41 3.72
C ALA A 154 14.61 -10.91 2.50
N GLY A 155 14.80 -10.07 1.51
CA GLY A 155 15.50 -10.36 0.27
C GLY A 155 15.77 -9.10 -0.54
N ASP A 156 15.91 -9.24 -1.86
CA ASP A 156 16.32 -8.15 -2.73
C ASP A 156 15.34 -7.86 -3.90
N ILE A 157 14.15 -8.46 -3.87
CA ILE A 157 13.11 -8.25 -4.88
C ILE A 157 12.24 -7.06 -4.50
N GLY A 158 12.08 -6.10 -5.41
CA GLY A 158 10.99 -5.12 -5.38
C GLY A 158 9.78 -5.71 -6.09
N PHE A 159 8.66 -5.90 -5.40
CA PHE A 159 7.46 -6.50 -5.98
C PHE A 159 6.28 -5.52 -5.98
N VAL A 160 5.71 -5.26 -7.17
CA VAL A 160 4.43 -4.55 -7.33
C VAL A 160 3.35 -5.55 -7.71
N SER A 161 2.22 -5.51 -7.02
CA SER A 161 1.01 -6.22 -7.43
C SER A 161 -0.18 -5.28 -7.55
N GLN A 162 -0.88 -5.34 -8.68
CA GLN A 162 -2.15 -4.63 -8.87
C GLN A 162 -3.30 -5.39 -8.22
N SER A 163 -3.27 -6.73 -8.20
CA SER A 163 -4.23 -7.57 -7.48
C SER A 163 -3.79 -7.81 -6.04
N GLY A 164 -4.64 -7.50 -5.06
CA GLY A 164 -4.39 -7.79 -3.65
C GLY A 164 -4.33 -9.30 -3.40
N ALA A 165 -5.37 -10.04 -3.81
CA ALA A 165 -5.48 -11.48 -3.59
C ALA A 165 -4.31 -12.25 -4.21
N LEU A 166 -3.96 -11.97 -5.47
CA LEU A 166 -2.82 -12.61 -6.11
C LEU A 166 -1.49 -12.19 -5.48
N GLY A 167 -1.34 -10.92 -5.12
CA GLY A 167 -0.17 -10.43 -4.40
C GLY A 167 0.05 -11.20 -3.11
N GLY A 168 -0.98 -11.35 -2.28
CA GLY A 168 -0.94 -12.14 -1.05
C GLY A 168 -0.60 -13.61 -1.29
N GLY A 169 -1.22 -14.23 -2.30
CA GLY A 169 -0.90 -15.62 -2.70
C GLY A 169 0.55 -15.81 -3.13
N ILE A 170 1.09 -14.86 -3.92
CA ILE A 170 2.51 -14.89 -4.33
C ILE A 170 3.42 -14.73 -3.11
N LEU A 171 3.09 -13.82 -2.16
CA LEU A 171 3.87 -13.66 -0.92
C LEU A 171 3.97 -14.98 -0.14
N ASN A 172 2.86 -15.72 -0.03
CA ASN A 172 2.83 -17.03 0.64
C ASN A 172 3.70 -18.06 -0.09
N ILE A 173 3.55 -18.20 -1.42
CA ILE A 173 4.35 -19.15 -2.22
C ILE A 173 5.85 -18.82 -2.12
N LEU A 174 6.23 -17.56 -2.21
CA LEU A 174 7.64 -17.16 -2.17
C LEU A 174 8.24 -17.37 -0.78
N LYS A 175 7.45 -17.23 0.29
CA LYS A 175 7.86 -17.61 1.65
C LYS A 175 8.18 -19.11 1.73
N ASP A 176 7.30 -19.97 1.21
CA ASP A 176 7.51 -21.43 1.22
C ASP A 176 8.75 -21.83 0.42
N LEU A 177 9.07 -21.08 -0.63
CA LEU A 177 10.29 -21.24 -1.44
C LEU A 177 11.52 -20.56 -0.82
N ASN A 178 11.37 -19.91 0.34
CA ASN A 178 12.41 -19.08 0.98
C ASN A 178 12.97 -17.98 0.07
N VAL A 179 12.11 -17.40 -0.77
CA VAL A 179 12.41 -16.24 -1.63
C VAL A 179 11.91 -14.98 -0.96
N GLY A 180 12.81 -14.04 -0.70
CA GLY A 180 12.50 -12.81 0.04
C GLY A 180 12.37 -11.57 -0.84
N PHE A 181 11.77 -10.54 -0.25
CA PHE A 181 11.60 -9.22 -0.86
C PHE A 181 12.41 -8.17 -0.13
N ALA A 182 12.87 -7.15 -0.87
CA ALA A 182 13.28 -5.88 -0.28
C ALA A 182 12.03 -5.05 0.07
N GLN A 183 11.13 -4.93 -0.89
CA GLN A 183 9.92 -4.10 -0.76
C GLN A 183 8.76 -4.73 -1.54
N PHE A 184 7.54 -4.59 -1.02
CA PHE A 184 6.30 -4.97 -1.68
C PHE A 184 5.33 -3.79 -1.68
N ILE A 185 4.65 -3.56 -2.79
CA ILE A 185 3.62 -2.54 -2.96
C ILE A 185 2.41 -3.16 -3.63
N SER A 186 1.30 -3.28 -2.90
CA SER A 186 0.01 -3.57 -3.51
C SER A 186 -0.62 -2.26 -3.97
N ILE A 187 -0.64 -2.01 -5.28
CA ILE A 187 -1.11 -0.72 -5.81
C ILE A 187 -2.64 -0.58 -5.89
N GLY A 188 -3.39 -1.69 -5.78
CA GLY A 188 -4.84 -1.68 -5.82
C GLY A 188 -5.39 -0.95 -7.05
N ASN A 189 -6.26 0.04 -6.82
CA ASN A 189 -6.83 0.85 -7.89
C ASN A 189 -5.82 1.77 -8.59
N GLN A 190 -4.59 1.92 -8.07
CA GLN A 190 -3.51 2.76 -8.61
C GLN A 190 -3.94 4.22 -8.91
N ALA A 191 -4.66 4.84 -7.98
CA ALA A 191 -5.18 6.20 -8.16
C ALA A 191 -4.08 7.29 -8.11
N ASP A 192 -2.93 7.01 -7.49
CA ASP A 192 -1.73 7.86 -7.46
C ASP A 192 -0.46 7.05 -7.74
N VAL A 193 -0.03 6.19 -6.80
CA VAL A 193 1.13 5.32 -6.99
C VAL A 193 0.75 4.15 -7.90
N ASN A 194 1.53 3.96 -8.97
CA ASN A 194 1.38 2.92 -9.97
C ASN A 194 2.71 2.18 -10.20
N ALA A 195 2.75 1.25 -11.15
CA ALA A 195 3.95 0.49 -11.45
C ALA A 195 5.11 1.39 -11.94
N GLU A 196 4.82 2.41 -12.73
CA GLU A 196 5.83 3.37 -13.22
C GLU A 196 6.47 4.13 -12.06
N THR A 197 5.67 4.57 -11.09
CA THR A 197 6.17 5.26 -9.89
C THR A 197 7.10 4.36 -9.07
N ALA A 198 6.76 3.08 -8.91
CA ALA A 198 7.59 2.12 -8.21
C ALA A 198 8.90 1.84 -8.97
N LEU A 199 8.85 1.69 -10.30
CA LEU A 199 10.03 1.53 -11.14
C LEU A 199 11.01 2.71 -10.99
N GLU A 200 10.52 3.95 -11.04
CA GLU A 200 11.34 5.15 -10.85
C GLU A 200 11.97 5.19 -9.46
N TYR A 201 11.20 4.85 -8.44
CA TYR A 201 11.67 4.82 -7.06
C TYR A 201 12.79 3.78 -6.86
N TRP A 202 12.60 2.57 -7.42
CA TRP A 202 13.55 1.46 -7.28
C TRP A 202 14.76 1.54 -8.21
N GLU A 203 14.73 2.37 -9.23
CA GLU A 203 15.86 2.47 -10.19
C GLU A 203 17.21 2.62 -9.50
N ASN A 204 17.26 3.43 -8.44
CA ASN A 204 18.48 3.73 -7.69
C ASN A 204 18.45 3.26 -6.23
N ASP A 205 17.40 2.52 -5.79
CA ASP A 205 17.36 1.94 -4.45
C ASP A 205 18.35 0.76 -4.35
N PRO A 206 19.36 0.82 -3.45
CA PRO A 206 20.38 -0.23 -3.33
C PRO A 206 19.82 -1.54 -2.76
N ASP A 207 18.70 -1.51 -2.04
CA ASP A 207 18.10 -2.69 -1.43
C ASP A 207 17.37 -3.55 -2.47
N VAL A 208 16.91 -2.94 -3.58
CA VAL A 208 16.21 -3.63 -4.66
C VAL A 208 17.18 -4.00 -5.77
N LYS A 209 17.38 -5.31 -6.03
CA LYS A 209 18.24 -5.83 -7.12
C LYS A 209 17.47 -6.32 -8.33
N GLN A 210 16.24 -6.78 -8.12
CA GLN A 210 15.35 -7.34 -9.13
C GLN A 210 13.96 -6.76 -8.94
N ILE A 211 13.18 -6.67 -10.02
CA ILE A 211 11.83 -6.11 -9.97
C ILE A 211 10.84 -7.13 -10.53
N LEU A 212 9.81 -7.42 -9.75
CA LEU A 212 8.67 -8.26 -10.13
C LEU A 212 7.42 -7.38 -10.24
N LEU A 213 6.70 -7.49 -11.33
CA LEU A 213 5.48 -6.73 -11.59
C LEU A 213 4.33 -7.68 -11.95
N TYR A 214 3.24 -7.59 -11.22
CA TYR A 214 1.95 -8.12 -11.64
C TYR A 214 1.01 -6.97 -11.98
N MET A 215 0.57 -6.89 -13.24
CA MET A 215 -0.21 -5.76 -13.76
C MET A 215 -1.42 -6.25 -14.53
N GLU A 216 -2.56 -5.62 -14.31
CA GLU A 216 -3.83 -5.82 -15.03
C GLU A 216 -4.07 -4.71 -16.05
N SER A 217 -3.57 -3.51 -15.78
CA SER A 217 -3.61 -2.36 -16.66
C SER A 217 -2.31 -1.56 -16.59
N ILE A 218 -2.00 -0.83 -17.64
CA ILE A 218 -0.86 0.08 -17.72
C ILE A 218 -1.42 1.42 -18.17
N PRO A 219 -1.50 2.43 -17.28
CA PRO A 219 -2.11 3.74 -17.60
C PRO A 219 -1.39 4.47 -18.73
N ASP A 220 -0.06 4.45 -18.74
CA ASP A 220 0.78 5.04 -19.80
C ASP A 220 1.78 4.01 -20.36
N PRO A 221 1.37 3.21 -21.36
CA PRO A 221 2.25 2.18 -21.95
C PRO A 221 3.53 2.73 -22.57
N ALA A 222 3.51 3.97 -23.07
CA ALA A 222 4.68 4.59 -23.69
C ALA A 222 5.72 4.94 -22.62
N ASN A 223 5.31 5.56 -21.53
CA ASN A 223 6.17 5.86 -20.40
C ASN A 223 6.68 4.59 -19.71
N PHE A 224 5.79 3.62 -19.47
CA PHE A 224 6.17 2.32 -18.90
C PHE A 224 7.29 1.65 -19.73
N ARG A 225 7.14 1.57 -21.06
CA ARG A 225 8.16 1.00 -21.95
C ARG A 225 9.49 1.74 -21.84
N LYS A 226 9.46 3.09 -21.83
CA LYS A 226 10.66 3.93 -21.69
C LYS A 226 11.39 3.64 -20.37
N LEU A 227 10.66 3.61 -19.26
CA LEU A 227 11.18 3.31 -17.92
C LEU A 227 11.75 1.89 -17.85
N ALA A 228 10.96 0.89 -18.26
CA ALA A 228 11.38 -0.51 -18.23
C ALA A 228 12.64 -0.74 -19.08
N THR A 229 12.72 -0.18 -20.27
CA THR A 229 13.91 -0.27 -21.14
C THR A 229 15.14 0.37 -20.50
N ARG A 230 14.99 1.47 -19.78
CA ARG A 230 16.09 2.15 -19.09
C ARG A 230 16.56 1.34 -17.87
N ILE A 231 15.60 0.90 -17.05
CA ILE A 231 15.86 0.27 -15.75
C ILE A 231 16.34 -1.16 -15.92
N SER A 232 15.85 -1.91 -16.92
CA SER A 232 16.28 -3.29 -17.20
C SER A 232 17.77 -3.43 -17.53
N LYS A 233 18.43 -2.35 -17.92
CA LYS A 233 19.90 -2.30 -18.10
C LYS A 233 20.68 -2.35 -16.78
N LYS A 234 20.01 -2.03 -15.66
CA LYS A 234 20.60 -1.99 -14.31
C LYS A 234 20.08 -3.12 -13.44
N LYS A 235 18.77 -3.43 -13.54
CA LYS A 235 18.06 -4.39 -12.68
C LYS A 235 17.14 -5.24 -13.53
N PRO A 236 17.19 -6.59 -13.43
CA PRO A 236 16.23 -7.45 -14.12
C PRO A 236 14.79 -7.08 -13.76
N ILE A 237 13.90 -7.05 -14.75
CA ILE A 237 12.48 -6.83 -14.58
C ILE A 237 11.72 -8.04 -15.12
N VAL A 238 10.94 -8.68 -14.26
CA VAL A 238 9.99 -9.74 -14.64
C VAL A 238 8.59 -9.14 -14.53
N ALA A 239 7.83 -9.16 -15.62
CA ALA A 239 6.50 -8.57 -15.67
C ALA A 239 5.47 -9.59 -16.17
N LEU A 240 4.43 -9.81 -15.36
CA LEU A 240 3.24 -10.57 -15.72
C LEU A 240 2.10 -9.58 -15.98
N LYS A 241 1.64 -9.52 -17.25
CA LYS A 241 0.47 -8.71 -17.67
C LYS A 241 -0.73 -9.62 -17.83
N ALA A 242 -1.68 -9.52 -16.92
CA ALA A 242 -2.97 -10.21 -16.99
C ALA A 242 -3.97 -9.48 -17.92
N GLY A 243 -5.10 -10.13 -18.25
CA GLY A 243 -6.17 -9.52 -19.03
C GLY A 243 -5.77 -9.14 -20.45
N ARG A 244 -4.97 -9.97 -21.13
CA ARG A 244 -4.49 -9.71 -22.51
C ARG A 244 -5.55 -9.94 -23.59
N SER A 245 -6.61 -10.69 -23.27
CA SER A 245 -7.77 -10.91 -24.16
C SER A 245 -9.01 -10.17 -23.64
N ALA A 246 -9.98 -9.92 -24.51
CA ALA A 246 -11.26 -9.33 -24.11
C ALA A 246 -11.98 -10.17 -23.05
N ALA A 247 -11.94 -11.51 -23.16
CA ALA A 247 -12.50 -12.40 -22.14
C ALA A 247 -11.73 -12.35 -20.81
N GLY A 248 -10.40 -12.31 -20.85
CA GLY A 248 -9.57 -12.19 -19.65
C GLY A 248 -9.74 -10.83 -18.95
N ALA A 249 -9.93 -9.74 -19.71
CA ALA A 249 -10.23 -8.43 -19.12
C ALA A 249 -11.61 -8.42 -18.44
N CYS A 250 -12.61 -9.08 -19.04
CA CYS A 250 -13.95 -9.21 -18.45
C CYS A 250 -13.93 -9.99 -17.12
N LEU A 251 -13.17 -11.10 -17.05
CA LEU A 251 -13.06 -11.92 -15.84
C LEU A 251 -12.38 -11.18 -14.68
N LEU A 252 -11.39 -10.32 -14.95
CA LEU A 252 -10.72 -9.52 -13.91
C LEU A 252 -11.67 -8.54 -13.22
N TYR A 253 -12.61 -7.96 -13.95
CA TYR A 253 -13.59 -7.01 -13.39
C TYR A 253 -14.79 -7.69 -12.70
N THR A 254 -14.99 -8.98 -12.89
CA THR A 254 -16.11 -9.74 -12.27
C THR A 254 -15.69 -10.50 -11.02
N SER A 255 -14.41 -10.80 -10.83
CA SER A 255 -13.90 -11.53 -9.67
C SER A 255 -13.71 -10.65 -8.43
N ASP A 256 -13.39 -9.37 -8.60
CA ASP A 256 -13.21 -8.43 -7.47
C ASP A 256 -14.52 -7.96 -6.84
N ALA A 257 -15.69 -8.31 -7.43
CA ALA A 257 -17.00 -7.96 -6.90
C ALA A 257 -17.63 -9.06 -6.01
N ALA A 258 -16.92 -10.17 -5.77
CA ALA A 258 -17.46 -11.35 -5.10
C ALA A 258 -16.83 -11.66 -3.71
N ASP A 259 -15.87 -10.84 -3.22
CA ASP A 259 -15.22 -11.00 -1.91
C ASP A 259 -15.57 -9.87 -0.93
#